data_fbcdcfdc4bb0405cd43e3c86c5b3c131
#
_entry.id   fbcdcfdc4bb0405cd43e3c86c5b3c131
#
_cell.length_a   1.000
_cell.length_b   1.000
_cell.length_c   1.000
_cell.angle_alpha   90.00
_cell.angle_beta   90.00
_cell.angle_gamma   90.00
#
_symmetry.space_group_name_H-M   'P 1'
#
loop_
_entity.id
_entity.type
_entity.pdbx_description
1 polymer ?
#
loop_
_entity_poly.entity_id
_entity_poly.type
_entity_poly.pdbx_seq_one_letter_code
_entity_poly.pdbx_strand_id
1 'polypeptide(L)'
;MPYSSKERRKEYAKEYYEKNRERCKKYEREIGTPKRKKRRRELKSYLVKYKGGKCEHCNVSYPYNGVYDFHHPDPNKKDFEISLALDGKIASLRPRENLLKEIDRCLMLCANCHRIEHARLKGAVDE
;
A
#
# COMPACT_ATOMS: atom_id res chain seq x y z
N MET A 1 -9.48 12.37 -34.87
CA MET A 1 -8.57 12.32 -33.72
C MET A 1 -7.28 11.62 -34.13
N PRO A 2 -6.11 12.26 -34.02
CA PRO A 2 -4.86 11.64 -34.43
C PRO A 2 -4.45 10.44 -33.57
N TYR A 3 -5.13 10.19 -32.44
CA TYR A 3 -4.80 9.12 -31.51
C TYR A 3 -5.95 8.11 -31.38
N SER A 4 -6.49 7.69 -32.52
CA SER A 4 -7.62 6.76 -32.56
C SER A 4 -7.30 5.33 -32.11
N SER A 5 -6.02 4.90 -32.22
CA SER A 5 -5.61 3.56 -31.81
C SER A 5 -4.82 3.57 -30.51
N LYS A 6 -4.87 2.44 -29.80
CA LYS A 6 -4.12 2.21 -28.55
C LYS A 6 -2.60 2.28 -28.79
N GLU A 7 -2.14 1.76 -29.92
CA GLU A 7 -0.74 1.77 -30.34
C GLU A 7 -0.22 3.18 -30.55
N ARG A 8 -0.97 4.03 -31.25
CA ARG A 8 -0.61 5.44 -31.47
C ARG A 8 -0.53 6.23 -30.18
N ARG A 9 -1.44 5.97 -29.23
CA ARG A 9 -1.39 6.62 -27.91
C ARG A 9 -0.15 6.23 -27.14
N LYS A 10 0.26 4.95 -27.21
CA LYS A 10 1.50 4.47 -26.58
C LYS A 10 2.74 5.10 -27.20
N GLU A 11 2.79 5.16 -28.53
CA GLU A 11 3.89 5.80 -29.26
C GLU A 11 4.03 7.27 -28.91
N TYR A 12 2.91 7.99 -28.90
CA TYR A 12 2.90 9.40 -28.50
C TYR A 12 3.38 9.59 -27.08
N ALA A 13 2.89 8.79 -26.15
CA ALA A 13 3.29 8.86 -24.75
C ALA A 13 4.79 8.61 -24.59
N LYS A 14 5.34 7.65 -25.32
CA LYS A 14 6.77 7.33 -25.31
C LYS A 14 7.59 8.49 -25.86
N GLU A 15 7.21 9.04 -27.01
CA GLU A 15 7.88 10.17 -27.64
C GLU A 15 7.83 11.42 -26.74
N TYR A 16 6.67 11.69 -26.17
CA TYR A 16 6.49 12.80 -25.23
C TYR A 16 7.42 12.65 -24.03
N TYR A 17 7.48 11.46 -23.43
CA TYR A 17 8.34 11.19 -22.29
C TYR A 17 9.81 11.36 -22.65
N GLU A 18 10.24 10.85 -23.79
CA GLU A 18 11.63 10.98 -24.25
C GLU A 18 12.05 12.44 -24.42
N LYS A 19 11.17 13.26 -25.02
CA LYS A 19 11.39 14.69 -25.22
C LYS A 19 11.37 15.49 -23.93
N ASN A 20 10.58 15.07 -22.95
CA ASN A 20 10.34 15.80 -21.71
C ASN A 20 10.88 15.08 -20.47
N ARG A 21 11.79 14.15 -20.67
CA ARG A 21 12.31 13.26 -19.62
C ARG A 21 12.77 14.00 -18.37
N GLU A 22 13.61 15.02 -18.53
CA GLU A 22 14.14 15.78 -17.39
C GLU A 22 13.04 16.56 -16.66
N ARG A 23 12.13 17.15 -17.40
CA ARG A 23 10.96 17.84 -16.86
C ARG A 23 10.04 16.89 -16.09
N CYS A 24 9.78 15.71 -16.65
CA CYS A 24 8.96 14.68 -16.00
C CYS A 24 9.61 14.17 -14.71
N LYS A 25 10.92 13.92 -14.73
CA LYS A 25 11.67 13.49 -13.55
C LYS A 25 11.67 14.57 -12.45
N LYS A 26 11.84 15.83 -12.85
CA LYS A 26 11.78 16.95 -11.92
C LYS A 26 10.41 17.06 -11.26
N TYR A 27 9.34 16.98 -12.04
CA TYR A 27 7.98 17.00 -11.53
C TYR A 27 7.74 15.85 -10.54
N GLU A 28 8.12 14.63 -10.91
CA GLU A 28 7.96 13.45 -10.04
C GLU A 28 8.71 13.63 -8.73
N ARG A 29 9.92 14.12 -8.76
CA ARG A 29 10.74 14.33 -7.57
C ARG A 29 10.17 15.41 -6.65
N GLU A 30 9.73 16.55 -7.22
CA GLU A 30 9.33 17.72 -6.45
C GLU A 30 7.85 17.70 -6.05
N ILE A 31 6.98 17.09 -6.84
CA ILE A 31 5.53 17.14 -6.66
C ILE A 31 4.90 15.74 -6.57
N GLY A 32 5.11 14.91 -7.58
CA GLY A 32 4.42 13.63 -7.70
C GLY A 32 4.73 12.66 -6.57
N THR A 33 6.01 12.40 -6.30
CA THR A 33 6.45 11.50 -5.24
C THR A 33 6.04 11.98 -3.84
N PRO A 34 6.25 13.26 -3.48
CA PRO A 34 5.78 13.76 -2.18
C PRO A 34 4.27 13.63 -1.99
N LYS A 35 3.48 13.89 -3.03
CA LYS A 35 2.01 13.70 -2.98
C LYS A 35 1.63 12.26 -2.71
N ARG A 36 2.26 11.30 -3.41
CA ARG A 36 1.99 9.87 -3.22
C ARG A 36 2.35 9.40 -1.80
N LYS A 37 3.50 9.85 -1.30
CA LYS A 37 3.94 9.52 0.07
C LYS A 37 2.95 10.05 1.11
N LYS A 38 2.45 11.27 0.91
CA LYS A 38 1.46 11.87 1.80
C LYS A 38 0.16 11.07 1.80
N ARG A 39 -0.39 10.74 0.62
CA ARG A 39 -1.60 9.93 0.48
C ARG A 39 -1.44 8.56 1.15
N ARG A 40 -0.31 7.92 0.93
CA ARG A 40 -0.01 6.62 1.54
C ARG A 40 -0.01 6.70 3.08
N ARG A 41 0.61 7.73 3.64
CA ARG A 41 0.62 7.93 5.10
C ARG A 41 -0.78 8.19 5.65
N GLU A 42 -1.55 9.02 4.99
CA GLU A 42 -2.92 9.34 5.40
C GLU A 42 -3.83 8.11 5.35
N LEU A 43 -3.74 7.34 4.29
CA LEU A 43 -4.50 6.11 4.15
C LEU A 43 -4.08 5.07 5.19
N LYS A 44 -2.78 4.89 5.42
CA LYS A 44 -2.25 4.00 6.45
C LYS A 44 -2.77 4.41 7.84
N SER A 45 -2.73 5.70 8.15
CA SER A 45 -3.25 6.24 9.41
C SER A 45 -4.74 5.92 9.60
N TYR A 46 -5.53 6.09 8.54
CA TYR A 46 -6.94 5.75 8.55
C TYR A 46 -7.16 4.26 8.86
N LEU A 47 -6.43 3.38 8.17
CA LEU A 47 -6.57 1.93 8.34
C LEU A 47 -6.11 1.46 9.72
N VAL A 48 -5.05 2.05 10.27
CA VAL A 48 -4.59 1.74 11.63
C VAL A 48 -5.67 2.08 12.65
N LYS A 49 -6.30 3.24 12.53
CA LYS A 49 -7.43 3.62 13.39
C LYS A 49 -8.63 2.71 13.21
N TYR A 50 -8.93 2.34 11.99
CA TYR A 50 -10.01 1.42 11.64
C TYR A 50 -9.83 0.06 12.32
N LYS A 51 -8.61 -0.45 12.44
CA LYS A 51 -8.28 -1.71 13.10
C LYS A 51 -8.09 -1.59 14.62
N GLY A 52 -8.32 -0.42 15.20
CA GLY A 52 -8.29 -0.21 16.64
C GLY A 52 -7.03 0.42 17.21
N GLY A 53 -6.04 0.75 16.38
CA GLY A 53 -4.85 1.51 16.79
C GLY A 53 -3.83 0.77 17.65
N LYS A 54 -3.89 -0.56 17.72
CA LYS A 54 -2.96 -1.37 18.51
C LYS A 54 -2.69 -2.72 17.84
N CYS A 55 -1.55 -3.34 18.16
CA CYS A 55 -1.25 -4.69 17.69
C CYS A 55 -2.30 -5.68 18.22
N GLU A 56 -2.86 -6.51 17.35
CA GLU A 56 -3.89 -7.48 17.74
C GLU A 56 -3.33 -8.67 18.53
N HIS A 57 -2.01 -8.89 18.53
CA HIS A 57 -1.37 -9.96 19.31
C HIS A 57 -0.85 -9.47 20.67
N CYS A 58 0.02 -8.45 20.68
CA CYS A 58 0.62 -7.97 21.94
C CYS A 58 -0.11 -6.82 22.59
N ASN A 59 -1.11 -6.23 21.91
CA ASN A 59 -1.94 -5.12 22.36
C ASN A 59 -1.18 -3.82 22.65
N VAL A 60 0.06 -3.69 22.17
CA VAL A 60 0.84 -2.47 22.34
C VAL A 60 0.42 -1.45 21.30
N SER A 61 0.20 -0.21 21.74
CA SER A 61 -0.02 0.94 20.86
C SER A 61 1.29 1.68 20.65
N TYR A 62 1.59 2.01 19.40
CA TYR A 62 2.79 2.75 19.02
C TYR A 62 2.42 4.12 18.46
N PRO A 63 3.22 5.16 18.71
CA PRO A 63 2.93 6.50 18.19
C PRO A 63 3.19 6.65 16.70
N TYR A 64 3.88 5.68 16.08
CA TYR A 64 4.23 5.71 14.66
C TYR A 64 3.52 4.58 13.90
N ASN A 65 2.68 4.96 12.94
CA ASN A 65 1.85 4.01 12.20
C ASN A 65 2.64 3.03 11.33
N GLY A 66 3.87 3.37 10.96
CA GLY A 66 4.75 2.49 10.18
C GLY A 66 5.16 1.21 10.89
N VAL A 67 4.96 1.12 12.20
CA VAL A 67 5.24 -0.10 12.99
C VAL A 67 4.25 -1.21 12.70
N TYR A 68 3.04 -0.88 12.25
CA TYR A 68 1.98 -1.86 12.02
C TYR A 68 2.01 -2.42 10.61
N ASP A 69 1.83 -3.72 10.51
CA ASP A 69 1.68 -4.44 9.25
C ASP A 69 0.31 -5.13 9.20
N PHE A 70 -0.28 -5.22 8.02
CA PHE A 70 -1.50 -5.98 7.80
C PHE A 70 -1.14 -7.36 7.30
N HIS A 71 -1.42 -8.37 8.12
CA HIS A 71 -1.06 -9.76 7.85
C HIS A 71 -2.31 -10.55 7.43
N HIS A 72 -2.22 -11.28 6.31
CA HIS A 72 -3.25 -12.20 5.88
C HIS A 72 -3.02 -13.56 6.55
N PRO A 73 -3.90 -14.01 7.46
CA PRO A 73 -3.75 -15.32 8.11
C PRO A 73 -3.76 -16.48 7.11
N ASP A 74 -4.57 -16.34 6.06
CA ASP A 74 -4.65 -17.31 4.96
C ASP A 74 -4.30 -16.62 3.64
N PRO A 75 -3.08 -16.84 3.09
CA PRO A 75 -2.68 -16.24 1.82
C PRO A 75 -3.56 -16.64 0.64
N ASN A 76 -4.21 -17.79 0.70
CA ASN A 76 -5.09 -18.28 -0.38
C ASN A 76 -6.41 -17.52 -0.46
N LYS A 77 -6.81 -16.83 0.61
CA LYS A 77 -8.02 -16.01 0.67
C LYS A 77 -7.76 -14.54 0.38
N LYS A 78 -6.51 -14.20 0.05
CA LYS A 78 -6.12 -12.83 -0.26
C LYS A 78 -6.55 -12.46 -1.68
N ASP A 79 -7.35 -11.39 -1.80
CA ASP A 79 -7.76 -10.87 -3.12
C ASP A 79 -6.66 -10.01 -3.74
N PHE A 80 -5.93 -9.25 -2.91
CA PHE A 80 -4.84 -8.37 -3.39
C PHE A 80 -3.89 -8.02 -2.26
N GLU A 81 -2.71 -7.52 -2.63
CA GLU A 81 -1.72 -7.04 -1.66
C GLU A 81 -2.12 -5.69 -1.08
N ILE A 82 -2.16 -5.57 0.24
CA ILE A 82 -2.46 -4.30 0.90
C ILE A 82 -1.40 -3.24 0.57
N SER A 83 -0.15 -3.64 0.44
CA SER A 83 0.93 -2.71 0.07
C SER A 83 0.71 -2.05 -1.29
N LEU A 84 0.13 -2.78 -2.25
CA LEU A 84 -0.23 -2.22 -3.56
C LEU A 84 -1.40 -1.24 -3.45
N ALA A 85 -2.38 -1.56 -2.63
CA ALA A 85 -3.53 -0.67 -2.39
C ALA A 85 -3.13 0.62 -1.69
N LEU A 86 -2.06 0.59 -0.90
CA LEU A 86 -1.50 1.76 -0.23
C LEU A 86 -0.61 2.59 -1.17
N ASP A 87 -0.27 2.09 -2.36
CA ASP A 87 0.50 2.86 -3.34
C ASP A 87 -0.31 4.08 -3.77
N GLY A 88 0.32 5.25 -3.71
CA GLY A 88 -0.32 6.52 -4.05
C GLY A 88 -0.78 6.66 -5.49
N LYS A 89 -0.41 5.75 -6.38
CA LYS A 89 -0.91 5.72 -7.76
C LYS A 89 -2.32 5.15 -7.85
N ILE A 90 -2.68 4.25 -6.95
CA ILE A 90 -3.94 3.51 -6.95
C ILE A 90 -4.86 4.00 -5.84
N ALA A 91 -4.28 4.30 -4.68
CA ALA A 91 -5.04 4.70 -3.50
C ALA A 91 -5.67 6.08 -3.65
N SER A 92 -6.95 6.19 -3.35
CA SER A 92 -7.63 7.46 -3.11
C SER A 92 -7.53 7.81 -1.62
N LEU A 93 -7.84 9.07 -1.27
CA LEU A 93 -7.86 9.50 0.14
C LEU A 93 -8.93 8.78 0.96
N ARG A 94 -9.96 8.27 0.29
CA ARG A 94 -11.01 7.46 0.92
C ARG A 94 -10.79 6.00 0.54
N PRO A 95 -10.66 5.10 1.53
CA PRO A 95 -10.54 3.68 1.21
C PRO A 95 -11.80 3.20 0.50
N ARG A 96 -11.60 2.43 -0.55
CA ARG A 96 -12.70 1.79 -1.24
C ARG A 96 -13.27 0.66 -0.36
N GLU A 97 -14.53 0.36 -0.54
CA GLU A 97 -15.21 -0.72 0.17
C GLU A 97 -14.44 -2.05 0.08
N ASN A 98 -13.91 -2.37 -1.10
CA ASN A 98 -13.11 -3.58 -1.31
C ASN A 98 -11.84 -3.61 -0.45
N LEU A 99 -11.20 -2.46 -0.26
CA LEU A 99 -10.03 -2.34 0.61
C LEU A 99 -10.40 -2.60 2.06
N LEU A 100 -11.51 -2.05 2.53
CA LEU A 100 -11.98 -2.28 3.90
C LEU A 100 -12.33 -3.74 4.15
N LYS A 101 -12.96 -4.41 3.18
CA LYS A 101 -13.24 -5.85 3.25
C LYS A 101 -11.96 -6.66 3.34
N GLU A 102 -10.93 -6.29 2.58
CA GLU A 102 -9.64 -6.96 2.62
C GLU A 102 -8.93 -6.73 3.96
N ILE A 103 -8.99 -5.51 4.49
CA ILE A 103 -8.45 -5.17 5.82
C ILE A 103 -9.17 -5.96 6.93
N ASP A 104 -10.47 -6.18 6.81
CA ASP A 104 -11.23 -6.98 7.78
C ASP A 104 -10.74 -8.42 7.85
N ARG A 105 -10.18 -8.95 6.76
CA ARG A 105 -9.59 -10.30 6.70
C ARG A 105 -8.17 -10.35 7.25
N CYS A 106 -7.55 -9.19 7.49
CA CYS A 106 -6.18 -9.09 7.97
C CYS A 106 -6.12 -8.94 9.49
N LEU A 107 -5.00 -9.39 10.06
CA LEU A 107 -4.61 -9.03 11.41
C LEU A 107 -3.66 -7.83 11.33
N MET A 108 -3.89 -6.82 12.14
CA MET A 108 -2.93 -5.72 12.27
C MET A 108 -1.94 -6.08 13.36
N LEU A 109 -0.70 -6.34 12.98
CA LEU A 109 0.37 -6.75 13.87
C LEU A 109 1.50 -5.73 13.86
N CYS A 110 2.16 -5.55 14.99
CA CYS A 110 3.42 -4.81 15.00
C CYS A 110 4.50 -5.63 14.27
N ALA A 111 5.58 -4.98 13.85
CA ALA A 111 6.65 -5.62 13.08
C ALA A 111 7.20 -6.87 13.78
N ASN A 112 7.35 -6.84 15.11
CA ASN A 112 7.84 -7.98 15.88
C ASN A 112 6.86 -9.15 15.88
N CYS A 113 5.58 -8.89 16.17
CA CYS A 113 4.55 -9.92 16.15
C CYS A 113 4.34 -10.51 14.76
N HIS A 114 4.46 -9.67 13.72
CA HIS A 114 4.36 -10.11 12.33
C HIS A 114 5.48 -11.08 11.96
N ARG A 115 6.71 -10.79 12.35
CA ARG A 115 7.86 -11.67 12.13
C ARG A 115 7.72 -12.98 12.90
N ILE A 116 7.26 -12.92 14.14
CA ILE A 116 7.01 -14.11 14.96
C ILE A 116 5.95 -14.99 14.33
N GLU A 117 4.85 -14.39 13.84
CA GLU A 117 3.77 -15.12 13.17
C GLU A 117 4.26 -15.84 11.91
N HIS A 118 5.08 -15.19 11.09
CA HIS A 118 5.68 -15.82 9.92
C HIS A 118 6.60 -16.97 10.29
N ALA A 119 7.41 -16.80 11.35
CA ALA A 119 8.30 -17.85 11.84
C ALA A 119 7.49 -19.05 12.36
N ARG A 120 6.40 -18.78 13.08
CA ARG A 120 5.50 -19.83 13.58
C ARG A 120 4.87 -20.63 12.43
N LEU A 121 4.38 -19.95 11.40
CA LEU A 121 3.79 -20.60 10.21
C LEU A 121 4.79 -21.45 9.44
N LYS A 122 6.07 -21.12 9.51
CA LYS A 122 7.16 -21.89 8.91
C LYS A 122 7.70 -22.99 9.81
N GLY A 123 7.17 -23.13 11.03
CA GLY A 123 7.66 -24.12 12.01
C GLY A 123 9.00 -23.77 12.65
N ALA A 124 9.45 -22.52 12.54
CA ALA A 124 10.76 -22.09 13.06
C ALA A 124 10.73 -21.75 14.56
N VAL A 125 9.53 -21.49 15.13
CA VAL A 125 9.32 -21.23 16.56
C VAL A 125 8.12 -22.04 17.05
N ASP A 126 8.18 -22.47 18.29
CA ASP A 126 7.07 -23.14 18.96
C ASP A 126 6.01 -22.13 19.39
N GLU A 127 4.79 -22.58 19.54
CA GLU A 127 3.69 -21.75 20.02
C GLU A 127 3.87 -21.33 21.48
#